data_f6765bdae82f04ca9c3973cf733c72ba
#
_entry.id   f6765bdae82f04ca9c3973cf733c72ba
#
_cell.length_a   1.000
_cell.length_b   1.000
_cell.length_c   1.000
_cell.angle_alpha   90.00
_cell.angle_beta   90.00
_cell.angle_gamma   90.00
#
_symmetry.space_group_name_H-M   'P 1'
#
loop_
_entity.id
_entity.type
_entity.pdbx_description
1 polymer ?
#
loop_
_entity_poly.entity_id
_entity_poly.type
_entity_poly.pdbx_seq_one_letter_code
_entity_poly.pdbx_strand_id
1 'polypeptide(L)'
;MTTIEDDAFVRLFQQRFGLTVDGWAGPEVLAKLDALAPPAKGSEIPEDYFPMLAQIESGNRPYIKAPTSSASGLYQFIKATWVSLGGKWGNNPNDAFGGLRPFETEQTKFAKIFTAKNAAYLRSRKIPVNKASLYAAHFFGPVTAARVLGADVGDRADLIAGPAATQANKAILQGKTVQEFLTWLFKKTGQWAR
;
A
#
# COMPACT_ATOMS: atom_id res chain seq x y z
N MET A 1 -42.36 8.48 12.25
CA MET A 1 -41.14 7.93 11.66
C MET A 1 -41.16 6.45 11.92
N THR A 2 -41.21 5.62 10.89
CA THR A 2 -41.21 4.15 11.05
C THR A 2 -39.76 3.74 11.29
N THR A 3 -39.46 3.25 12.50
CA THR A 3 -38.17 2.61 12.82
C THR A 3 -38.14 1.24 12.16
N ILE A 4 -37.10 0.95 11.40
CA ILE A 4 -36.84 -0.38 10.85
C ILE A 4 -36.00 -1.12 11.89
N GLU A 5 -36.38 -2.34 12.24
CA GLU A 5 -35.59 -3.23 13.12
C GLU A 5 -34.23 -3.51 12.46
N ASP A 6 -33.18 -3.66 13.27
CA ASP A 6 -31.80 -3.76 12.76
C ASP A 6 -31.61 -4.95 11.79
N ASP A 7 -32.21 -6.10 12.08
CA ASP A 7 -32.13 -7.27 11.20
C ASP A 7 -32.93 -7.08 9.90
N ALA A 8 -34.05 -6.36 9.95
CA ALA A 8 -34.84 -6.01 8.76
C ALA A 8 -34.07 -5.05 7.83
N PHE A 9 -33.32 -4.11 8.40
CA PHE A 9 -32.45 -3.23 7.64
C PHE A 9 -31.32 -4.03 6.97
N VAL A 10 -30.68 -4.93 7.71
CA VAL A 10 -29.61 -5.78 7.15
C VAL A 10 -30.13 -6.67 6.02
N ARG A 11 -31.30 -7.29 6.16
CA ARG A 11 -31.94 -8.09 5.11
C ARG A 11 -32.26 -7.29 3.85
N LEU A 12 -32.80 -6.08 4.00
CA LEU A 12 -33.05 -5.19 2.88
C LEU A 12 -31.76 -4.79 2.17
N PHE A 13 -30.72 -4.50 2.92
CA PHE A 13 -29.40 -4.19 2.38
C PHE A 13 -28.84 -5.38 1.58
N GLN A 14 -28.88 -6.58 2.17
CA GLN A 14 -28.42 -7.82 1.54
C GLN A 14 -29.18 -8.08 0.23
N GLN A 15 -30.51 -7.96 0.26
CA GLN A 15 -31.35 -8.15 -0.93
C GLN A 15 -31.02 -7.15 -2.04
N ARG A 16 -30.82 -5.85 -1.68
CA ARG A 16 -30.56 -4.81 -2.66
C ARG A 16 -29.19 -4.94 -3.33
N PHE A 17 -28.23 -5.53 -2.64
CA PHE A 17 -26.85 -5.71 -3.14
C PHE A 17 -26.52 -7.13 -3.57
N GLY A 18 -27.51 -8.03 -3.64
CA GLY A 18 -27.33 -9.40 -4.10
C GLY A 18 -26.44 -10.26 -3.18
N LEU A 19 -26.48 -9.97 -1.87
CA LEU A 19 -25.80 -10.74 -0.84
C LEU A 19 -26.73 -11.84 -0.30
N THR A 20 -26.18 -12.79 0.47
CA THR A 20 -26.98 -13.81 1.18
C THR A 20 -27.89 -13.11 2.19
N VAL A 21 -29.23 -13.33 2.07
CA VAL A 21 -30.24 -12.65 2.90
C VAL A 21 -30.47 -13.44 4.19
N ASP A 22 -29.58 -13.32 5.15
CA ASP A 22 -29.64 -13.99 6.46
C ASP A 22 -29.92 -13.05 7.64
N GLY A 23 -29.89 -11.73 7.41
CA GLY A 23 -30.07 -10.71 8.44
C GLY A 23 -28.85 -10.47 9.32
N TRP A 24 -27.71 -11.11 8.99
CA TRP A 24 -26.49 -10.94 9.73
C TRP A 24 -25.56 -9.93 9.04
N ALA A 25 -25.12 -8.89 9.78
CA ALA A 25 -24.13 -7.93 9.30
C ALA A 25 -22.70 -8.53 9.32
N GLY A 26 -22.54 -9.64 8.60
CA GLY A 26 -21.29 -10.38 8.50
C GLY A 26 -20.26 -9.72 7.57
N PRO A 27 -19.12 -10.41 7.31
CA PRO A 27 -17.99 -9.86 6.54
C PRO A 27 -18.40 -9.34 5.15
N GLU A 28 -19.36 -10.00 4.46
CA GLU A 28 -19.83 -9.58 3.14
C GLU A 28 -20.60 -8.25 3.19
N VAL A 29 -21.47 -8.09 4.21
CA VAL A 29 -22.22 -6.84 4.44
C VAL A 29 -21.28 -5.72 4.79
N LEU A 30 -20.31 -5.94 5.68
CA LEU A 30 -19.31 -4.95 6.08
C LEU A 30 -18.41 -4.54 4.89
N ALA A 31 -17.94 -5.50 4.11
CA ALA A 31 -17.15 -5.21 2.91
C ALA A 31 -17.93 -4.38 1.87
N LYS A 32 -19.26 -4.66 1.74
CA LYS A 32 -20.11 -3.90 0.83
C LYS A 32 -20.40 -2.48 1.35
N LEU A 33 -20.60 -2.33 2.65
CA LEU A 33 -20.75 -1.02 3.29
C LEU A 33 -19.48 -0.19 3.15
N ASP A 34 -18.31 -0.79 3.38
CA ASP A 34 -17.02 -0.12 3.17
C ASP A 34 -16.83 0.34 1.73
N ALA A 35 -17.29 -0.46 0.76
CA ALA A 35 -17.23 -0.10 -0.66
C ALA A 35 -18.20 1.02 -1.05
N LEU A 36 -19.28 1.22 -0.30
CA LEU A 36 -20.30 2.26 -0.53
C LEU A 36 -20.07 3.53 0.30
N ALA A 37 -19.34 3.40 1.41
CA ALA A 37 -19.00 4.55 2.23
C ALA A 37 -18.12 5.51 1.40
N PRO A 38 -18.47 6.81 1.33
CA PRO A 38 -17.55 7.77 0.76
C PRO A 38 -16.25 7.70 1.55
N PRO A 39 -15.09 7.71 0.89
CA PRO A 39 -13.82 7.66 1.58
C PRO A 39 -13.77 8.80 2.60
N ALA A 40 -13.38 8.49 3.85
CA ALA A 40 -13.22 9.50 4.87
C ALA A 40 -12.29 10.61 4.34
N LYS A 41 -12.63 11.88 4.58
CA LYS A 41 -11.84 13.03 4.11
C LYS A 41 -10.38 12.84 4.52
N GLY A 42 -9.45 12.70 3.55
CA GLY A 42 -8.05 12.32 3.78
C GLY A 42 -7.75 10.81 3.67
N SER A 43 -8.71 9.98 3.24
CA SER A 43 -8.52 8.53 3.03
C SER A 43 -8.30 8.14 1.56
N GLU A 44 -8.43 9.08 0.63
CA GLU A 44 -8.17 8.86 -0.79
C GLU A 44 -6.67 8.85 -1.07
N ILE A 45 -6.27 8.03 -2.06
CA ILE A 45 -4.91 8.07 -2.58
C ILE A 45 -4.73 9.41 -3.31
N PRO A 46 -3.75 10.26 -2.92
CA PRO A 46 -3.54 11.54 -3.59
C PRO A 46 -3.29 11.36 -5.10
N GLU A 47 -3.85 12.24 -5.91
CA GLU A 47 -3.73 12.16 -7.39
C GLU A 47 -2.28 12.17 -7.87
N ASP A 48 -1.43 12.96 -7.20
CA ASP A 48 0.00 13.10 -7.52
C ASP A 48 0.87 11.99 -6.91
N TYR A 49 0.28 10.98 -6.25
CA TYR A 49 1.04 9.90 -5.60
C TYR A 49 1.80 9.04 -6.62
N PHE A 50 1.17 8.61 -7.70
CA PHE A 50 1.82 7.71 -8.66
C PHE A 50 2.94 8.39 -9.47
N PRO A 51 2.78 9.62 -9.96
CA PRO A 51 3.90 10.38 -10.53
C PRO A 51 5.07 10.56 -9.55
N MET A 52 4.78 10.91 -8.30
CA MET A 52 5.79 11.03 -7.25
C MET A 52 6.50 9.70 -7.01
N LEU A 53 5.74 8.59 -6.87
CA LEU A 53 6.30 7.26 -6.63
C LEU A 53 7.24 6.83 -7.77
N ALA A 54 6.82 6.97 -9.02
CA ALA A 54 7.63 6.64 -10.18
C ALA A 54 8.93 7.47 -10.23
N GLN A 55 8.84 8.75 -9.90
CA GLN A 55 10.02 9.61 -9.81
C GLN A 55 10.99 9.17 -8.70
N ILE A 56 10.49 8.80 -7.52
CA ILE A 56 11.32 8.34 -6.39
C ILE A 56 12.00 7.01 -6.70
N GLU A 57 11.23 6.04 -7.26
CA GLU A 57 11.68 4.66 -7.41
C GLU A 57 12.58 4.45 -8.62
N SER A 58 12.31 5.13 -9.72
CA SER A 58 12.99 4.85 -10.99
C SER A 58 13.49 6.09 -11.74
N GLY A 59 13.16 7.30 -11.27
CA GLY A 59 13.34 8.52 -12.07
C GLY A 59 12.53 8.46 -13.36
N ASN A 60 11.30 7.91 -13.28
CA ASN A 60 10.39 7.71 -14.42
C ASN A 60 10.94 6.79 -15.52
N ARG A 61 11.81 5.83 -15.19
CA ARG A 61 12.38 4.88 -16.15
C ARG A 61 11.64 3.54 -16.13
N PRO A 62 10.83 3.22 -17.15
CA PRO A 62 9.90 2.09 -17.12
C PRO A 62 10.57 0.71 -17.21
N TYR A 63 11.85 0.64 -17.57
CA TYR A 63 12.56 -0.63 -17.75
C TYR A 63 13.89 -0.68 -16.99
N ILE A 64 14.02 0.12 -15.94
CA ILE A 64 15.18 0.03 -15.06
C ILE A 64 15.03 -1.19 -14.12
N LYS A 65 16.15 -1.85 -13.84
CA LYS A 65 16.25 -2.92 -12.86
C LYS A 65 17.22 -2.51 -11.76
N ALA A 66 16.85 -2.80 -10.51
CA ALA A 66 17.77 -2.63 -9.39
C ALA A 66 18.97 -3.58 -9.52
N PRO A 67 20.20 -3.13 -9.20
CA PRO A 67 21.40 -3.95 -9.38
C PRO A 67 21.46 -5.16 -8.44
N THR A 68 20.84 -5.08 -7.24
CA THR A 68 20.97 -6.08 -6.18
C THR A 68 19.69 -6.88 -5.91
N SER A 69 18.61 -6.61 -6.66
CA SER A 69 17.32 -7.29 -6.47
C SER A 69 16.59 -7.48 -7.79
N SER A 70 15.42 -8.11 -7.75
CA SER A 70 14.52 -8.22 -8.91
C SER A 70 13.64 -6.97 -9.13
N ALA A 71 13.79 -5.91 -8.33
CA ALA A 71 12.97 -4.72 -8.46
C ALA A 71 13.10 -4.10 -9.86
N SER A 72 11.97 -3.84 -10.50
CA SER A 72 11.90 -3.49 -11.92
C SER A 72 10.84 -2.43 -12.20
N GLY A 73 11.11 -1.61 -13.21
CA GLY A 73 10.16 -0.69 -13.81
C GLY A 73 9.94 0.60 -13.04
N LEU A 74 8.88 1.32 -13.43
CA LEU A 74 8.51 2.62 -12.87
C LEU A 74 8.42 2.62 -11.35
N TYR A 75 7.83 1.56 -10.78
CA TYR A 75 7.49 1.45 -9.36
C TYR A 75 8.35 0.44 -8.61
N GLN A 76 9.44 -0.02 -9.21
CA GLN A 76 10.40 -0.96 -8.63
C GLN A 76 9.76 -2.19 -7.96
N PHE A 77 8.77 -2.80 -8.64
CA PHE A 77 8.18 -4.04 -8.16
C PHE A 77 9.17 -5.19 -8.19
N ILE A 78 9.31 -5.89 -7.05
CA ILE A 78 10.03 -7.18 -7.03
C ILE A 78 9.20 -8.26 -7.74
N LYS A 79 9.88 -9.28 -8.30
CA LYS A 79 9.27 -10.38 -9.05
C LYS A 79 8.05 -10.98 -8.36
N ALA A 80 8.18 -11.32 -7.05
CA ALA A 80 7.09 -11.95 -6.30
C ALA A 80 5.84 -11.09 -6.26
N THR A 81 5.98 -9.78 -5.97
CA THR A 81 4.85 -8.85 -5.92
C THR A 81 4.22 -8.66 -7.30
N TRP A 82 5.04 -8.47 -8.35
CA TRP A 82 4.56 -8.32 -9.71
C TRP A 82 3.70 -9.51 -10.17
N VAL A 83 4.23 -10.73 -9.96
CA VAL A 83 3.52 -11.96 -10.35
C VAL A 83 2.25 -12.16 -9.51
N SER A 84 2.27 -11.83 -8.22
CA SER A 84 1.07 -11.93 -7.36
C SER A 84 -0.07 -10.97 -7.78
N LEU A 85 0.26 -9.92 -8.53
CA LEU A 85 -0.69 -8.97 -9.10
C LEU A 85 -1.20 -9.41 -10.50
N GLY A 86 -0.70 -10.53 -11.02
CA GLY A 86 -1.06 -11.07 -12.33
C GLY A 86 -0.09 -10.70 -13.46
N GLY A 87 1.03 -10.07 -13.13
CA GLY A 87 2.07 -9.70 -14.10
C GLY A 87 2.89 -10.89 -14.57
N LYS A 88 3.31 -10.86 -15.83
CA LYS A 88 4.22 -11.86 -16.41
C LYS A 88 5.67 -11.52 -16.11
N TRP A 89 6.50 -12.53 -15.95
CA TRP A 89 7.93 -12.39 -15.72
C TRP A 89 8.71 -13.31 -16.66
N GLY A 90 9.72 -12.79 -17.33
CA GLY A 90 10.57 -13.55 -18.24
C GLY A 90 11.72 -14.28 -17.53
N ASN A 91 12.63 -14.86 -18.31
CA ASN A 91 13.67 -15.75 -17.83
C ASN A 91 15.07 -15.11 -17.73
N ASN A 92 15.23 -13.86 -18.18
CA ASN A 92 16.53 -13.17 -18.09
C ASN A 92 16.68 -12.45 -16.75
N PRO A 93 17.51 -12.96 -15.80
CA PRO A 93 17.66 -12.36 -14.47
C PRO A 93 18.37 -11.01 -14.48
N ASN A 94 19.05 -10.67 -15.57
CA ASN A 94 19.81 -9.42 -15.70
C ASN A 94 18.98 -8.24 -16.18
N ASP A 95 17.81 -8.51 -16.72
CA ASP A 95 16.93 -7.47 -17.28
C ASP A 95 15.69 -7.22 -16.39
N ALA A 96 15.14 -6.01 -16.52
CA ALA A 96 13.88 -5.66 -15.87
C ALA A 96 12.77 -6.63 -16.31
N PHE A 97 11.90 -7.02 -15.39
CA PHE A 97 10.81 -7.97 -15.61
C PHE A 97 11.26 -9.30 -16.24
N GLY A 98 12.52 -9.67 -16.04
CA GLY A 98 13.07 -10.88 -16.67
C GLY A 98 13.26 -10.80 -18.18
N GLY A 99 13.42 -9.60 -18.72
CA GLY A 99 13.54 -9.31 -20.15
C GLY A 99 12.22 -9.00 -20.85
N LEU A 100 11.08 -9.06 -20.14
CA LEU A 100 9.81 -8.58 -20.67
C LEU A 100 9.70 -7.05 -20.60
N ARG A 101 8.85 -6.48 -21.44
CA ARG A 101 8.60 -5.03 -21.48
C ARG A 101 7.11 -4.73 -21.32
N PRO A 102 6.57 -4.88 -20.08
CA PRO A 102 5.17 -4.53 -19.82
C PRO A 102 4.96 -3.03 -20.09
N PHE A 103 3.81 -2.68 -20.67
CA PHE A 103 3.47 -1.27 -20.91
C PHE A 103 3.42 -0.48 -19.61
N GLU A 104 3.73 0.81 -19.67
CA GLU A 104 3.67 1.71 -18.51
C GLU A 104 2.27 1.77 -17.90
N THR A 105 1.23 1.64 -18.73
CA THR A 105 -0.17 1.55 -18.31
C THR A 105 -0.42 0.30 -17.46
N GLU A 106 0.19 -0.84 -17.80
CA GLU A 106 0.11 -2.08 -17.00
C GLU A 106 0.85 -1.92 -15.68
N GLN A 107 2.05 -1.35 -15.71
CA GLN A 107 2.81 -1.05 -14.49
C GLN A 107 2.01 -0.15 -13.55
N THR A 108 1.39 0.91 -14.09
CA THR A 108 0.55 1.83 -13.31
C THR A 108 -0.72 1.16 -12.79
N LYS A 109 -1.36 0.30 -13.59
CA LYS A 109 -2.51 -0.50 -13.14
C LYS A 109 -2.16 -1.34 -11.92
N PHE A 110 -1.05 -2.05 -11.94
CA PHE A 110 -0.63 -2.87 -10.80
C PHE A 110 -0.19 -2.03 -9.60
N ALA A 111 0.45 -0.89 -9.83
CA ALA A 111 0.75 0.05 -8.76
C ALA A 111 -0.53 0.54 -8.06
N LYS A 112 -1.58 0.87 -8.81
CA LYS A 112 -2.87 1.28 -8.26
C LYS A 112 -3.51 0.16 -7.42
N ILE A 113 -3.52 -1.08 -7.92
CA ILE A 113 -4.08 -2.24 -7.18
C ILE A 113 -3.29 -2.48 -5.88
N PHE A 114 -1.97 -2.46 -5.95
CA PHE A 114 -1.10 -2.67 -4.79
C PHE A 114 -1.28 -1.56 -3.75
N THR A 115 -1.29 -0.30 -4.20
CA THR A 115 -1.47 0.85 -3.32
C THR A 115 -2.86 0.87 -2.67
N ALA A 116 -3.92 0.47 -3.40
CA ALA A 116 -5.26 0.36 -2.83
C ALA A 116 -5.33 -0.67 -1.69
N LYS A 117 -4.67 -1.84 -1.85
CA LYS A 117 -4.55 -2.85 -0.78
C LYS A 117 -3.78 -2.30 0.42
N ASN A 118 -2.69 -1.59 0.19
CA ASN A 118 -1.91 -0.96 1.25
C ASN A 118 -2.72 0.10 2.00
N ALA A 119 -3.44 0.95 1.26
CA ALA A 119 -4.31 1.98 1.84
C ALA A 119 -5.43 1.38 2.70
N ALA A 120 -6.07 0.30 2.24
CA ALA A 120 -7.09 -0.41 3.00
C ALA A 120 -6.52 -0.95 4.33
N TYR A 121 -5.33 -1.55 4.29
CA TYR A 121 -4.66 -2.04 5.50
C TYR A 121 -4.30 -0.91 6.46
N LEU A 122 -3.71 0.19 5.97
CA LEU A 122 -3.37 1.35 6.81
C LEU A 122 -4.61 1.92 7.50
N ARG A 123 -5.74 2.07 6.77
CA ARG A 123 -7.02 2.50 7.34
C ARG A 123 -7.51 1.58 8.45
N SER A 124 -7.43 0.25 8.25
CA SER A 124 -7.84 -0.72 9.27
C SER A 124 -7.01 -0.62 10.56
N ARG A 125 -5.82 -0.02 10.47
CA ARG A 125 -4.92 0.26 11.61
C ARG A 125 -4.99 1.71 12.09
N LYS A 126 -5.95 2.51 11.61
CA LYS A 126 -6.13 3.93 11.93
C LYS A 126 -4.90 4.79 11.60
N ILE A 127 -4.09 4.35 10.63
CA ILE A 127 -2.98 5.15 10.11
C ILE A 127 -3.53 6.03 8.98
N PRO A 128 -3.26 7.35 9.01
CA PRO A 128 -3.69 8.26 7.95
C PRO A 128 -3.19 7.81 6.58
N VAL A 129 -4.05 7.86 5.56
CA VAL A 129 -3.66 7.55 4.17
C VAL A 129 -3.22 8.84 3.48
N ASN A 130 -1.93 8.95 3.23
CA ASN A 130 -1.29 10.09 2.58
C ASN A 130 -0.04 9.62 1.82
N LYS A 131 0.64 10.52 1.10
CA LYS A 131 1.81 10.14 0.28
C LYS A 131 2.91 9.45 1.09
N ALA A 132 3.18 9.93 2.30
CA ALA A 132 4.25 9.39 3.13
C ALA A 132 3.90 8.01 3.72
N SER A 133 2.68 7.83 4.24
CA SER A 133 2.25 6.54 4.77
C SER A 133 2.10 5.47 3.68
N LEU A 134 1.61 5.87 2.49
CA LEU A 134 1.55 4.98 1.32
C LEU A 134 2.95 4.61 0.82
N TYR A 135 3.89 5.56 0.84
CA TYR A 135 5.28 5.27 0.48
C TYR A 135 5.94 4.33 1.50
N ALA A 136 5.70 4.53 2.80
CA ALA A 136 6.16 3.58 3.82
C ALA A 136 5.61 2.17 3.59
N ALA A 137 4.32 2.06 3.21
CA ALA A 137 3.70 0.77 2.90
C ALA A 137 4.22 0.15 1.58
N HIS A 138 4.58 0.95 0.60
CA HIS A 138 5.27 0.50 -0.60
C HIS A 138 6.66 -0.07 -0.26
N PHE A 139 7.41 0.63 0.58
CA PHE A 139 8.78 0.32 0.97
C PHE A 139 8.90 -0.91 1.89
N PHE A 140 8.03 -1.03 2.90
CA PHE A 140 8.08 -2.09 3.93
C PHE A 140 7.06 -3.21 3.76
N GLY A 141 6.05 -3.00 2.93
CA GLY A 141 4.77 -3.68 3.04
C GLY A 141 3.88 -3.07 4.15
N PRO A 142 2.55 -3.23 4.04
CA PRO A 142 1.58 -2.50 4.87
C PRO A 142 1.65 -2.85 6.36
N VAL A 143 1.97 -4.10 6.70
CA VAL A 143 2.04 -4.56 8.09
C VAL A 143 3.17 -3.86 8.85
N THR A 144 4.38 -3.89 8.30
CA THR A 144 5.55 -3.26 8.92
C THR A 144 5.40 -1.74 8.93
N ALA A 145 4.90 -1.15 7.85
CA ALA A 145 4.62 0.27 7.79
C ALA A 145 3.67 0.73 8.90
N ALA A 146 2.55 0.01 9.10
CA ALA A 146 1.60 0.35 10.15
C ALA A 146 2.21 0.25 11.56
N ARG A 147 3.07 -0.74 11.81
CA ARG A 147 3.77 -0.88 13.10
C ARG A 147 4.72 0.29 13.35
N VAL A 148 5.55 0.64 12.37
CA VAL A 148 6.51 1.75 12.51
C VAL A 148 5.78 3.10 12.61
N LEU A 149 4.77 3.32 11.76
CA LEU A 149 3.99 4.56 11.77
C LEU A 149 3.10 4.72 13.02
N GLY A 150 2.70 3.65 13.67
CA GLY A 150 1.90 3.67 14.90
C GLY A 150 2.72 3.73 16.20
N ALA A 151 4.03 3.56 16.13
CA ALA A 151 4.92 3.53 17.31
C ALA A 151 5.31 4.93 17.80
N ASP A 152 5.85 5.04 19.00
CA ASP A 152 6.32 6.32 19.54
C ASP A 152 7.53 6.84 18.76
N VAL A 153 7.66 8.17 18.65
CA VAL A 153 8.72 8.81 17.84
C VAL A 153 10.12 8.50 18.32
N GLY A 154 10.28 8.24 19.63
CA GLY A 154 11.54 7.84 20.25
C GLY A 154 11.92 6.37 20.08
N ASP A 155 10.97 5.53 19.67
CA ASP A 155 11.22 4.10 19.51
C ASP A 155 12.22 3.81 18.39
N ARG A 156 12.85 2.64 18.47
CA ARG A 156 13.82 2.14 17.50
C ARG A 156 13.07 1.58 16.27
N ALA A 157 13.10 2.33 15.18
CA ALA A 157 12.45 1.95 13.91
C ALA A 157 13.02 0.63 13.35
N ASP A 158 14.32 0.39 13.47
CA ASP A 158 14.96 -0.84 13.00
C ASP A 158 14.51 -2.09 13.76
N LEU A 159 14.30 -1.98 15.08
CA LEU A 159 13.79 -3.09 15.89
C LEU A 159 12.33 -3.40 15.54
N ILE A 160 11.51 -2.38 15.32
CA ILE A 160 10.10 -2.52 14.92
C ILE A 160 9.98 -3.11 13.51
N ALA A 161 10.81 -2.63 12.57
CA ALA A 161 10.83 -3.11 11.19
C ALA A 161 11.33 -4.56 11.09
N GLY A 162 12.22 -4.93 12.00
CA GLY A 162 12.80 -6.26 12.08
C GLY A 162 14.08 -6.43 11.26
N PRO A 163 14.82 -7.55 11.50
CA PRO A 163 16.17 -7.72 10.98
C PRO A 163 16.25 -7.77 9.44
N ALA A 164 15.29 -8.40 8.78
CA ALA A 164 15.29 -8.51 7.31
C ALA A 164 15.12 -7.13 6.65
N ALA A 165 14.18 -6.31 7.12
CA ALA A 165 13.96 -4.97 6.60
C ALA A 165 15.16 -4.06 6.89
N THR A 166 15.74 -4.16 8.07
CA THR A 166 16.92 -3.39 8.48
C THR A 166 18.14 -3.76 7.64
N GLN A 167 18.39 -5.06 7.43
CA GLN A 167 19.51 -5.52 6.60
C GLN A 167 19.40 -5.04 5.15
N ALA A 168 18.18 -5.06 4.59
CA ALA A 168 17.95 -4.58 3.24
C ALA A 168 18.08 -3.04 3.11
N ASN A 169 17.92 -2.30 4.22
CA ASN A 169 17.82 -0.85 4.23
C ASN A 169 18.67 -0.19 5.35
N LYS A 170 19.90 -0.67 5.54
CA LYS A 170 20.78 -0.25 6.64
C LYS A 170 20.90 1.26 6.80
N ALA A 171 21.15 1.97 5.72
CA ALA A 171 21.33 3.42 5.74
C ALA A 171 20.11 4.20 6.25
N ILE A 172 18.91 3.61 6.11
CA ILE A 172 17.64 4.25 6.45
C ILE A 172 17.16 3.83 7.84
N LEU A 173 17.49 2.59 8.25
CA LEU A 173 16.90 2.00 9.46
C LEU A 173 17.89 1.71 10.57
N GLN A 174 19.09 1.25 10.26
CA GLN A 174 20.02 0.75 11.29
C GLN A 174 20.35 1.82 12.34
N GLY A 175 19.96 1.55 13.58
CA GLY A 175 20.15 2.46 14.71
C GLY A 175 19.21 3.68 14.73
N LYS A 176 18.26 3.78 13.79
CA LYS A 176 17.39 4.94 13.63
C LYS A 176 16.13 4.83 14.49
N THR A 177 15.70 6.00 14.98
CA THR A 177 14.40 6.16 15.64
C THR A 177 13.27 6.29 14.63
N VAL A 178 12.03 6.13 15.11
CA VAL A 178 10.81 6.39 14.31
C VAL A 178 10.81 7.84 13.81
N GLN A 179 11.24 8.82 14.64
CA GLN A 179 11.34 10.23 14.22
C GLN A 179 12.29 10.43 13.05
N GLU A 180 13.45 9.77 13.08
CA GLU A 180 14.43 9.87 11.98
C GLU A 180 13.87 9.24 10.69
N PHE A 181 13.17 8.12 10.81
CA PHE A 181 12.47 7.48 9.67
C PHE A 181 11.35 8.37 9.12
N LEU A 182 10.52 8.98 9.98
CA LEU A 182 9.47 9.93 9.56
C LEU A 182 10.09 11.15 8.83
N THR A 183 11.22 11.64 9.30
CA THR A 183 11.96 12.74 8.65
C THR A 183 12.46 12.32 7.27
N TRP A 184 12.95 11.09 7.13
CA TRP A 184 13.35 10.54 5.84
C TRP A 184 12.15 10.43 4.88
N LEU A 185 11.00 9.93 5.35
CA LEU A 185 9.76 9.88 4.56
C LEU A 185 9.34 11.28 4.08
N PHE A 186 9.38 12.26 4.98
CA PHE A 186 9.07 13.66 4.62
C PHE A 186 9.98 14.18 3.51
N LYS A 187 11.29 13.95 3.62
CA LYS A 187 12.25 14.34 2.58
C LYS A 187 11.99 13.69 1.23
N LYS A 188 11.44 12.47 1.22
CA LYS A 188 11.10 11.73 -0.01
C LYS A 188 9.78 12.18 -0.63
N THR A 189 8.77 12.47 0.17
CA THR A 189 7.39 12.62 -0.29
C THR A 189 6.86 14.06 -0.18
N GLY A 190 7.56 14.94 0.52
CA GLY A 190 7.12 16.29 0.82
C GLY A 190 5.94 16.35 1.81
N GLN A 191 5.63 15.23 2.48
CA GLN A 191 4.48 15.14 3.39
C GLN A 191 4.82 14.34 4.64
N TRP A 192 4.31 14.75 5.81
CA TRP A 192 4.39 13.95 7.03
C TRP A 192 3.42 12.78 6.99
N ALA A 193 3.83 11.64 7.53
CA ALA A 193 3.02 10.42 7.51
C ALA A 193 1.91 10.44 8.59
N ARG A 194 2.06 11.29 9.60
CA ARG A 194 1.15 11.47 10.74
C ARG A 194 1.30 12.85 11.37
#